data_71ddea9f0e46dd762b3e8f186fe98356
#
_entry.id   71ddea9f0e46dd762b3e8f186fe98356
#
_cell.length_a   1.000
_cell.length_b   1.000
_cell.length_c   1.000
_cell.angle_alpha   90.00
_cell.angle_beta   90.00
_cell.angle_gamma   90.00
#
_symmetry.space_group_name_H-M   'P 1'
#
loop_
_entity.id
_entity.type
_entity.pdbx_description
1 polymer ?
#
loop_
_entity_poly.entity_id
_entity_poly.type
_entity_poly.pdbx_seq_one_letter_code
_entity_poly.pdbx_strand_id
1 'polypeptide(L)'
;EIRSLNSKSIDINTRIPSAYREIESDIRKQISSFLIRGKIDIYISIESLGAKKPLVINKELVKLYYKELKELNNDLGESTEDYLSLILKMPDVYVSSREDLVEEEKNIVFNIINEAIENLNHYRRKEGEDLEVELLKRINNIREFLLKVPKFEKERIDIIRDRIKNSLEENSFNHDANRLEQEIIFYIEKLDIAEEKMRLSNHLDYFIDSMKEESSGKKLGFISQEIGREINTLGSKSNHADMQKLVVNMKENLEKVKEQVLNTL
;
A
#
# COMPACT_ATOMS: atom_id res chain seq x y z
N GLU A 1 12.98 1.87 -15.79
CA GLU A 1 11.88 1.16 -15.14
C GLU A 1 11.61 1.78 -13.77
N ILE A 2 10.34 2.06 -13.46
CA ILE A 2 9.91 2.50 -12.13
C ILE A 2 8.91 1.48 -11.58
N ARG A 3 9.18 0.96 -10.40
CA ARG A 3 8.27 0.08 -9.65
C ARG A 3 7.82 0.77 -8.38
N SER A 4 6.57 0.57 -8.01
CA SER A 4 6.00 1.13 -6.78
C SER A 4 5.27 0.06 -5.98
N LEU A 5 5.57 0.00 -4.68
CA LEU A 5 4.83 -0.78 -3.70
C LEU A 5 4.16 0.15 -2.71
N ASN A 6 3.04 -0.29 -2.14
CA ASN A 6 2.30 0.50 -1.17
C ASN A 6 3.13 0.68 0.12
N SER A 7 3.24 1.92 0.62
CA SER A 7 3.91 2.27 1.88
C SER A 7 3.27 3.51 2.50
N LYS A 8 3.38 3.67 3.81
CA LYS A 8 2.87 4.84 4.56
C LYS A 8 3.64 6.12 4.29
N SER A 9 4.91 6.01 3.93
CA SER A 9 5.81 7.11 3.60
C SER A 9 6.44 6.88 2.23
N ILE A 10 7.02 7.93 1.65
CA ILE A 10 7.82 7.78 0.44
C ILE A 10 9.19 7.22 0.80
N ASP A 11 9.60 6.15 0.12
CA ASP A 11 10.94 5.56 0.19
C ASP A 11 11.42 5.33 -1.24
N ILE A 12 12.52 5.98 -1.63
CA ILE A 12 13.03 5.95 -3.00
C ILE A 12 14.37 5.23 -3.03
N ASN A 13 14.40 4.11 -3.69
CA ASN A 13 15.61 3.35 -3.95
C ASN A 13 15.98 3.48 -5.44
N THR A 14 17.21 3.90 -5.71
CA THR A 14 17.72 4.16 -7.05
C THR A 14 18.85 3.21 -7.41
N ARG A 15 18.75 2.59 -8.59
CA ARG A 15 19.84 1.85 -9.23
C ARG A 15 20.16 2.53 -10.54
N ILE A 16 21.22 3.34 -10.51
CA ILE A 16 21.60 4.23 -11.59
C ILE A 16 23.04 3.91 -12.02
N PRO A 17 23.35 3.83 -13.31
CA PRO A 17 24.71 3.71 -13.81
C PRO A 17 25.64 4.80 -13.32
N SER A 18 26.92 4.48 -13.17
CA SER A 18 27.93 5.45 -12.67
C SER A 18 28.01 6.74 -13.49
N ALA A 19 27.67 6.68 -14.76
CA ALA A 19 27.62 7.85 -15.65
C ALA A 19 26.58 8.89 -15.21
N TYR A 20 25.47 8.48 -14.57
CA TYR A 20 24.37 9.37 -14.15
C TYR A 20 24.34 9.65 -12.65
N ARG A 21 25.38 9.25 -11.91
CA ARG A 21 25.43 9.44 -10.45
C ARG A 21 25.38 10.91 -10.03
N GLU A 22 25.88 11.81 -10.87
CA GLU A 22 25.85 13.26 -10.64
C GLU A 22 24.41 13.80 -10.52
N ILE A 23 23.49 13.30 -11.35
CA ILE A 23 22.09 13.75 -11.38
C ILE A 23 21.15 12.93 -10.49
N GLU A 24 21.67 11.96 -9.73
CA GLU A 24 20.84 11.09 -8.87
C GLU A 24 19.99 11.89 -7.86
N SER A 25 20.58 12.92 -7.25
CA SER A 25 19.88 13.78 -6.29
C SER A 25 18.68 14.49 -6.91
N ASP A 26 18.83 14.96 -8.15
CA ASP A 26 17.80 15.69 -8.84
C ASP A 26 16.70 14.75 -9.36
N ILE A 27 17.07 13.54 -9.80
CA ILE A 27 16.11 12.47 -10.10
C ILE A 27 15.24 12.14 -8.85
N ARG A 28 15.86 12.00 -7.69
CA ARG A 28 15.13 11.74 -6.43
C ARG A 28 14.17 12.87 -6.08
N LYS A 29 14.59 14.13 -6.22
CA LYS A 29 13.74 15.30 -5.98
C LYS A 29 12.56 15.33 -6.94
N GLN A 30 12.81 15.12 -8.23
CA GLN A 30 11.75 15.07 -9.24
C GLN A 30 10.69 14.01 -8.89
N ILE A 31 11.11 12.79 -8.59
CA ILE A 31 10.19 11.72 -8.25
C ILE A 31 9.40 12.00 -6.97
N SER A 32 10.06 12.54 -5.94
CA SER A 32 9.39 12.91 -4.68
C SER A 32 8.39 14.06 -4.85
N SER A 33 8.52 14.89 -5.88
CA SER A 33 7.55 15.95 -6.16
C SER A 33 6.27 15.46 -6.83
N PHE A 34 6.33 14.33 -7.56
CA PHE A 34 5.20 13.76 -8.28
C PHE A 34 4.52 12.59 -7.54
N LEU A 35 5.27 11.90 -6.65
CA LEU A 35 4.78 10.71 -5.94
C LEU A 35 4.72 11.00 -4.45
N ILE A 36 3.51 11.00 -3.89
CA ILE A 36 3.24 11.43 -2.51
C ILE A 36 3.71 10.37 -1.49
N ARG A 37 3.54 9.06 -1.80
CA ARG A 37 3.91 7.94 -0.94
C ARG A 37 4.18 6.68 -1.75
N GLY A 38 4.78 5.69 -1.10
CA GLY A 38 5.10 4.39 -1.68
C GLY A 38 6.59 4.07 -1.55
N LYS A 39 6.92 2.78 -1.57
CA LYS A 39 8.29 2.33 -1.79
C LYS A 39 8.53 2.25 -3.29
N ILE A 40 9.42 3.10 -3.78
CA ILE A 40 9.66 3.33 -5.21
C ILE A 40 11.07 2.83 -5.55
N ASP A 41 11.14 1.81 -6.38
CA ASP A 41 12.39 1.29 -6.92
C ASP A 41 12.56 1.79 -8.37
N ILE A 42 13.67 2.47 -8.62
CA ILE A 42 14.02 3.04 -9.92
C ILE A 42 15.23 2.31 -10.45
N TYR A 43 15.13 1.80 -11.65
CA TYR A 43 16.20 1.14 -12.35
C TYR A 43 16.44 1.82 -13.70
N ILE A 44 17.65 2.37 -13.87
CA ILE A 44 18.12 2.95 -15.13
C ILE A 44 19.24 2.05 -15.66
N SER A 45 19.11 1.61 -16.89
CA SER A 45 20.16 0.87 -17.61
C SER A 45 20.51 1.59 -18.90
N ILE A 46 21.77 1.48 -19.28
CA ILE A 46 22.29 2.01 -20.55
C ILE A 46 22.76 0.83 -21.39
N GLU A 47 22.22 0.73 -22.58
CA GLU A 47 22.74 -0.16 -23.61
C GLU A 47 23.45 0.68 -24.68
N SER A 48 24.74 0.47 -24.83
CA SER A 48 25.51 1.15 -25.89
C SER A 48 25.34 0.38 -27.20
N LEU A 49 24.66 0.99 -28.16
CA LEU A 49 24.50 0.43 -29.52
C LEU A 49 25.71 0.67 -30.42
N GLY A 50 26.74 1.36 -29.93
CA GLY A 50 27.97 1.69 -30.67
C GLY A 50 29.15 0.79 -30.31
N ALA A 51 30.24 0.89 -31.09
CA ALA A 51 31.51 0.26 -30.78
C ALA A 51 32.00 0.77 -29.40
N LYS A 52 32.42 -0.14 -28.52
CA LYS A 52 33.03 0.24 -27.24
C LYS A 52 34.14 1.25 -27.49
N LYS A 53 34.05 2.42 -26.87
CA LYS A 53 35.15 3.41 -26.95
C LYS A 53 36.42 2.74 -26.44
N PRO A 54 37.57 2.94 -27.15
CA PRO A 54 38.84 2.39 -26.70
C PRO A 54 39.18 2.96 -25.32
N LEU A 55 39.72 2.11 -24.46
CA LEU A 55 40.25 2.54 -23.17
C LEU A 55 41.37 3.56 -23.40
N VAL A 56 41.35 4.64 -22.64
CA VAL A 56 42.38 5.69 -22.70
C VAL A 56 43.52 5.28 -21.76
N ILE A 57 44.75 5.37 -22.25
CA ILE A 57 45.93 5.08 -21.44
C ILE A 57 46.22 6.28 -20.52
N ASN A 58 46.33 6.02 -19.23
CA ASN A 58 46.76 6.99 -18.23
C ASN A 58 48.27 7.26 -18.39
N LYS A 59 48.59 8.20 -19.26
CA LYS A 59 49.97 8.52 -19.62
C LYS A 59 50.82 8.94 -18.41
N GLU A 60 50.25 9.59 -17.43
CA GLU A 60 50.97 10.04 -16.23
C GLU A 60 51.35 8.81 -15.36
N LEU A 61 50.43 7.91 -15.15
CA LEU A 61 50.70 6.68 -14.42
C LEU A 61 51.70 5.79 -15.13
N VAL A 62 51.61 5.66 -16.46
CA VAL A 62 52.57 4.93 -17.28
C VAL A 62 53.99 5.48 -17.14
N LYS A 63 54.17 6.84 -17.15
CA LYS A 63 55.47 7.48 -16.92
C LYS A 63 56.02 7.17 -15.52
N LEU A 64 55.15 7.18 -14.52
CA LEU A 64 55.53 6.91 -13.14
C LEU A 64 56.00 5.47 -12.99
N TYR A 65 55.24 4.51 -13.48
CA TYR A 65 55.65 3.10 -13.47
C TYR A 65 56.94 2.83 -14.27
N TYR A 66 57.11 3.54 -15.38
CA TYR A 66 58.34 3.41 -16.15
C TYR A 66 59.56 3.86 -15.36
N LYS A 67 59.46 4.96 -14.63
CA LYS A 67 60.54 5.49 -13.79
C LYS A 67 60.88 4.50 -12.66
N GLU A 68 59.87 4.03 -11.92
CA GLU A 68 60.02 3.08 -10.80
C GLU A 68 60.64 1.75 -11.27
N LEU A 69 60.16 1.19 -12.39
CA LEU A 69 60.71 -0.07 -12.94
C LEU A 69 62.13 0.08 -13.40
N LYS A 70 62.48 1.26 -13.97
CA LYS A 70 63.85 1.52 -14.41
C LYS A 70 64.81 1.66 -13.22
N GLU A 71 64.40 2.35 -12.16
CA GLU A 71 65.19 2.45 -10.93
C GLU A 71 65.37 1.06 -10.29
N LEU A 72 64.31 0.30 -10.13
CA LEU A 72 64.38 -1.05 -9.59
C LEU A 72 65.29 -2.00 -10.40
N ASN A 73 65.23 -1.89 -11.74
CA ASN A 73 66.07 -2.73 -12.63
C ASN A 73 67.55 -2.39 -12.47
N ASN A 74 67.91 -1.11 -12.30
CA ASN A 74 69.28 -0.68 -12.04
C ASN A 74 69.76 -1.20 -10.67
N ASP A 75 68.90 -1.21 -9.65
CA ASP A 75 69.24 -1.67 -8.31
C ASP A 75 69.42 -3.21 -8.25
N LEU A 76 68.67 -3.94 -9.07
CA LEU A 76 68.79 -5.41 -9.17
C LEU A 76 69.89 -5.88 -10.13
N GLY A 77 70.47 -5.00 -10.92
CA GLY A 77 71.48 -5.32 -11.88
C GLY A 77 71.00 -6.17 -13.06
N GLU A 78 69.69 -6.14 -13.34
CA GLU A 78 69.09 -6.86 -14.45
C GLU A 78 68.95 -5.96 -15.68
N SER A 79 68.87 -6.54 -16.89
CA SER A 79 68.64 -5.77 -18.12
C SER A 79 67.34 -6.18 -18.79
N THR A 80 66.23 -5.59 -18.36
CA THR A 80 64.94 -5.77 -19.05
C THR A 80 64.73 -4.56 -19.97
N GLU A 81 64.49 -4.81 -21.27
CA GLU A 81 64.29 -3.74 -22.25
C GLU A 81 62.82 -3.40 -22.52
N ASP A 82 61.86 -4.34 -22.25
CA ASP A 82 60.43 -4.14 -22.58
C ASP A 82 59.57 -3.77 -21.39
N TYR A 83 59.87 -2.61 -20.80
CA TYR A 83 59.06 -2.05 -19.72
C TYR A 83 57.62 -1.72 -20.15
N LEU A 84 57.37 -1.35 -21.41
CA LEU A 84 56.08 -0.91 -21.90
C LEU A 84 55.07 -2.07 -21.86
N SER A 85 55.45 -3.26 -22.29
CA SER A 85 54.60 -4.47 -22.24
C SER A 85 54.22 -4.85 -20.80
N LEU A 86 55.11 -4.65 -19.84
CA LEU A 86 54.86 -4.90 -18.44
C LEU A 86 53.87 -3.88 -17.87
N ILE A 87 54.11 -2.61 -18.14
CA ILE A 87 53.30 -1.48 -17.63
C ILE A 87 51.86 -1.55 -18.16
N LEU A 88 51.67 -1.91 -19.43
CA LEU A 88 50.37 -2.04 -20.05
C LEU A 88 49.50 -3.18 -19.42
N LYS A 89 50.10 -4.08 -18.65
CA LYS A 89 49.45 -5.15 -17.90
C LYS A 89 49.17 -4.78 -16.43
N MET A 90 49.73 -3.62 -15.96
CA MET A 90 49.55 -3.16 -14.58
C MET A 90 48.15 -2.59 -14.36
N PRO A 91 47.66 -2.65 -13.11
CA PRO A 91 46.36 -2.10 -12.77
C PRO A 91 46.31 -0.56 -13.05
N ASP A 92 45.10 -0.08 -13.33
CA ASP A 92 44.78 1.36 -13.51
C ASP A 92 45.47 2.09 -14.65
N VAL A 93 46.25 1.37 -15.48
CA VAL A 93 46.87 1.93 -16.68
C VAL A 93 45.83 2.33 -17.73
N TYR A 94 44.73 1.64 -17.77
CA TYR A 94 43.62 1.92 -18.65
C TYR A 94 42.50 2.61 -17.85
N VAL A 95 42.14 3.81 -18.22
CA VAL A 95 41.05 4.59 -17.64
C VAL A 95 39.89 4.68 -18.63
N SER A 96 38.69 4.47 -18.17
CA SER A 96 37.53 4.90 -18.93
C SER A 96 37.47 6.42 -18.91
N SER A 97 37.38 7.06 -20.06
CA SER A 97 37.14 8.49 -20.11
C SER A 97 35.82 8.78 -19.40
N ARG A 98 35.84 9.44 -18.25
CA ARG A 98 34.64 10.07 -17.70
C ARG A 98 34.37 11.26 -18.63
N GLU A 99 33.39 11.09 -19.51
CA GLU A 99 32.82 12.25 -20.19
C GLU A 99 31.86 12.90 -19.20
N ASP A 100 31.99 14.21 -19.01
CA ASP A 100 30.96 14.95 -18.25
C ASP A 100 29.63 14.81 -18.98
N LEU A 101 28.57 14.60 -18.22
CA LEU A 101 27.24 14.36 -18.75
C LEU A 101 26.80 15.64 -19.52
N VAL A 102 26.54 15.49 -20.82
CA VAL A 102 26.10 16.62 -21.66
C VAL A 102 24.67 16.99 -21.27
N GLU A 103 24.36 18.30 -21.24
CA GLU A 103 23.03 18.80 -20.86
C GLU A 103 21.88 18.19 -21.70
N GLU A 104 22.12 17.89 -22.97
CA GLU A 104 21.14 17.21 -23.83
C GLU A 104 20.83 15.81 -23.33
N GLU A 105 21.81 15.05 -22.89
CA GLU A 105 21.65 13.71 -22.36
C GLU A 105 20.92 13.73 -21.00
N LYS A 106 21.23 14.71 -20.14
CA LYS A 106 20.49 14.95 -18.89
C LYS A 106 19.00 15.16 -19.17
N ASN A 107 18.69 16.04 -20.12
CA ASN A 107 17.32 16.35 -20.51
C ASN A 107 16.57 15.11 -21.04
N ILE A 108 17.23 14.28 -21.83
CA ILE A 108 16.66 13.02 -22.32
C ILE A 108 16.34 12.09 -21.13
N VAL A 109 17.23 11.93 -20.18
CA VAL A 109 17.02 11.09 -18.98
C VAL A 109 15.83 11.61 -18.17
N PHE A 110 15.74 12.91 -17.91
CA PHE A 110 14.63 13.52 -17.18
C PHE A 110 13.30 13.36 -17.91
N ASN A 111 13.27 13.47 -19.23
CA ASN A 111 12.06 13.25 -20.03
C ASN A 111 11.59 11.80 -19.95
N ILE A 112 12.49 10.81 -20.05
CA ILE A 112 12.16 9.38 -19.89
C ILE A 112 11.62 9.10 -18.49
N ILE A 113 12.18 9.73 -17.45
CA ILE A 113 11.70 9.59 -16.08
C ILE A 113 10.30 10.18 -15.94
N ASN A 114 10.02 11.36 -16.53
CA ASN A 114 8.69 11.95 -16.53
C ASN A 114 7.66 11.03 -17.19
N GLU A 115 7.97 10.51 -18.36
CA GLU A 115 7.10 9.56 -19.05
C GLU A 115 6.81 8.31 -18.19
N ALA A 116 7.84 7.78 -17.53
CA ALA A 116 7.70 6.64 -16.64
C ALA A 116 6.84 6.95 -15.40
N ILE A 117 6.93 8.16 -14.85
CA ILE A 117 6.09 8.66 -13.75
C ILE A 117 4.63 8.80 -14.21
N GLU A 118 4.40 9.37 -15.39
CA GLU A 118 3.06 9.52 -15.96
C GLU A 118 2.39 8.16 -16.17
N ASN A 119 3.12 7.19 -16.72
CA ASN A 119 2.65 5.82 -16.89
C ASN A 119 2.30 5.15 -15.56
N LEU A 120 3.14 5.34 -14.52
CA LEU A 120 2.87 4.84 -13.18
C LEU A 120 1.61 5.49 -12.58
N ASN A 121 1.44 6.80 -12.72
CA ASN A 121 0.27 7.51 -12.23
C ASN A 121 -1.01 7.12 -12.98
N HIS A 122 -0.91 6.86 -14.29
CA HIS A 122 -2.04 6.34 -15.06
C HIS A 122 -2.45 4.94 -14.56
N TYR A 123 -1.48 4.06 -14.33
CA TYR A 123 -1.75 2.73 -13.75
C TYR A 123 -2.41 2.82 -12.37
N ARG A 124 -1.88 3.69 -11.48
CA ARG A 124 -2.45 3.91 -10.15
C ARG A 124 -3.89 4.43 -10.18
N ARG A 125 -4.22 5.33 -11.12
CA ARG A 125 -5.60 5.82 -11.28
C ARG A 125 -6.54 4.70 -11.68
N LYS A 126 -6.16 3.89 -12.65
CA LYS A 126 -6.97 2.75 -13.07
C LYS A 126 -7.18 1.74 -11.95
N GLU A 127 -6.13 1.41 -11.21
CA GLU A 127 -6.22 0.55 -10.03
C GLU A 127 -7.15 1.16 -8.95
N GLY A 128 -7.08 2.50 -8.76
CA GLY A 128 -7.96 3.22 -7.85
C GLY A 128 -9.43 3.18 -8.27
N GLU A 129 -9.74 3.31 -9.57
CA GLU A 129 -11.10 3.19 -10.10
C GLU A 129 -11.68 1.78 -9.88
N ASP A 130 -10.91 0.73 -10.15
CA ASP A 130 -11.32 -0.65 -9.91
C ASP A 130 -11.56 -0.91 -8.41
N LEU A 131 -10.72 -0.34 -7.55
CA LEU A 131 -10.84 -0.42 -6.10
C LEU A 131 -12.09 0.31 -5.58
N GLU A 132 -12.40 1.49 -6.11
CA GLU A 132 -13.61 2.25 -5.78
C GLU A 132 -14.87 1.43 -6.07
N VAL A 133 -14.95 0.81 -7.24
CA VAL A 133 -16.08 -0.05 -7.64
C VAL A 133 -16.25 -1.21 -6.66
N GLU A 134 -15.15 -1.87 -6.29
CA GLU A 134 -15.21 -3.00 -5.35
C GLU A 134 -15.63 -2.56 -3.93
N LEU A 135 -15.10 -1.44 -3.42
CA LEU A 135 -15.47 -0.88 -2.13
C LEU A 135 -16.95 -0.50 -2.10
N LEU A 136 -17.45 0.20 -3.12
CA LEU A 136 -18.87 0.57 -3.25
C LEU A 136 -19.77 -0.67 -3.24
N LYS A 137 -19.38 -1.70 -3.98
CA LYS A 137 -20.12 -2.98 -4.01
C LYS A 137 -20.22 -3.59 -2.61
N ARG A 138 -19.12 -3.64 -1.85
CA ARG A 138 -19.10 -4.23 -0.50
C ARG A 138 -19.94 -3.41 0.49
N ILE A 139 -19.83 -2.10 0.47
CA ILE A 139 -20.62 -1.20 1.30
C ILE A 139 -22.12 -1.33 0.99
N ASN A 140 -22.48 -1.40 -0.28
CA ASN A 140 -23.88 -1.60 -0.68
C ASN A 140 -24.41 -2.98 -0.26
N ASN A 141 -23.60 -4.04 -0.33
CA ASN A 141 -24.00 -5.35 0.20
C ASN A 141 -24.31 -5.29 1.71
N ILE A 142 -23.48 -4.58 2.50
CA ILE A 142 -23.75 -4.40 3.93
C ILE A 142 -25.10 -3.66 4.11
N ARG A 143 -25.34 -2.63 3.32
CA ARG A 143 -26.61 -1.89 3.35
C ARG A 143 -27.81 -2.77 3.01
N GLU A 144 -27.69 -3.61 1.99
CA GLU A 144 -28.77 -4.55 1.63
C GLU A 144 -29.09 -5.55 2.75
N PHE A 145 -28.05 -6.04 3.45
CA PHE A 145 -28.26 -6.92 4.60
C PHE A 145 -28.91 -6.17 5.77
N LEU A 146 -28.51 -4.91 6.01
CA LEU A 146 -29.11 -4.04 7.03
C LEU A 146 -30.61 -3.83 6.78
N LEU A 147 -31.00 -3.58 5.52
CA LEU A 147 -32.40 -3.40 5.12
C LEU A 147 -33.27 -4.65 5.31
N LYS A 148 -32.65 -5.85 5.42
CA LYS A 148 -33.37 -7.11 5.69
C LYS A 148 -33.60 -7.36 7.20
N VAL A 149 -32.86 -6.68 8.08
CA VAL A 149 -32.96 -6.86 9.55
C VAL A 149 -34.38 -6.61 10.10
N PRO A 150 -35.11 -5.54 9.71
CA PRO A 150 -36.46 -5.28 10.24
C PRO A 150 -37.46 -6.41 10.04
N LYS A 151 -37.27 -7.24 9.02
CA LYS A 151 -38.14 -8.37 8.73
C LYS A 151 -38.20 -9.37 9.90
N PHE A 152 -37.11 -9.49 10.65
CA PHE A 152 -36.95 -10.48 11.72
C PHE A 152 -37.14 -9.87 13.12
N GLU A 153 -37.36 -8.56 13.24
CA GLU A 153 -37.47 -7.90 14.55
C GLU A 153 -38.69 -8.35 15.33
N LYS A 154 -39.84 -8.50 14.65
CA LYS A 154 -41.08 -8.95 15.31
C LYS A 154 -40.97 -10.42 15.79
N GLU A 155 -40.51 -11.30 14.92
CA GLU A 155 -40.32 -12.70 15.24
C GLU A 155 -39.32 -12.89 16.40
N ARG A 156 -38.27 -12.11 16.46
CA ARG A 156 -37.31 -12.09 17.57
C ARG A 156 -37.97 -11.76 18.91
N ILE A 157 -38.88 -10.78 18.93
CA ILE A 157 -39.60 -10.38 20.15
C ILE A 157 -40.52 -11.51 20.61
N ASP A 158 -41.23 -12.14 19.67
CA ASP A 158 -42.11 -13.29 19.99
C ASP A 158 -41.30 -14.47 20.56
N ILE A 159 -40.17 -14.83 19.98
CA ILE A 159 -39.26 -15.87 20.49
C ILE A 159 -38.79 -15.55 21.93
N ILE A 160 -38.44 -14.30 22.21
CA ILE A 160 -38.00 -13.90 23.55
C ILE A 160 -39.14 -14.03 24.54
N ARG A 161 -40.35 -13.56 24.17
CA ARG A 161 -41.56 -13.68 25.02
C ARG A 161 -41.87 -15.13 25.36
N ASP A 162 -41.88 -16.02 24.36
CA ASP A 162 -42.15 -17.43 24.55
C ASP A 162 -41.09 -18.11 25.42
N ARG A 163 -39.81 -17.79 25.22
CA ARG A 163 -38.71 -18.32 26.04
C ARG A 163 -38.86 -17.93 27.52
N ILE A 164 -39.16 -16.66 27.80
CA ILE A 164 -39.34 -16.17 29.17
C ILE A 164 -40.54 -16.86 29.80
N LYS A 165 -41.67 -16.96 29.07
CA LYS A 165 -42.88 -17.61 29.52
C LYS A 165 -42.65 -19.10 29.88
N ASN A 166 -42.02 -19.85 28.97
CA ASN A 166 -41.73 -21.29 29.19
C ASN A 166 -40.77 -21.48 30.37
N SER A 167 -39.74 -20.64 30.52
CA SER A 167 -38.80 -20.72 31.65
C SER A 167 -39.48 -20.46 33.01
N LEU A 168 -40.50 -19.64 33.02
CA LEU A 168 -41.28 -19.36 34.23
C LEU A 168 -42.26 -20.51 34.56
N GLU A 169 -42.89 -21.11 33.57
CA GLU A 169 -43.78 -22.28 33.72
C GLU A 169 -43.03 -23.51 34.27
N GLU A 170 -41.81 -23.77 33.75
CA GLU A 170 -40.96 -24.88 34.21
C GLU A 170 -40.54 -24.76 35.69
N ASN A 171 -40.38 -23.54 36.21
CA ASN A 171 -39.91 -23.33 37.58
C ASN A 171 -41.04 -23.26 38.63
N SER A 172 -42.28 -23.58 38.28
CA SER A 172 -43.44 -23.72 39.18
C SER A 172 -43.70 -22.54 40.12
N PHE A 173 -43.31 -21.32 39.73
CA PHE A 173 -43.56 -20.12 40.51
C PHE A 173 -44.95 -19.56 40.23
N ASN A 174 -45.68 -19.19 41.27
CA ASN A 174 -46.95 -18.48 41.15
C ASN A 174 -46.65 -17.06 40.65
N HIS A 175 -46.90 -16.78 39.35
CA HIS A 175 -46.44 -15.56 38.70
C HIS A 175 -47.41 -14.43 38.84
N ASP A 176 -46.92 -13.27 39.28
CA ASP A 176 -47.58 -12.00 39.05
C ASP A 176 -47.43 -11.62 37.58
N ALA A 177 -48.56 -11.60 36.83
CA ALA A 177 -48.59 -11.27 35.40
C ALA A 177 -47.93 -9.92 35.11
N ASN A 178 -48.05 -8.95 36.01
CA ASN A 178 -47.46 -7.62 35.89
C ASN A 178 -45.92 -7.67 35.95
N ARG A 179 -45.37 -8.54 36.79
CA ARG A 179 -43.91 -8.71 36.91
C ARG A 179 -43.33 -9.39 35.67
N LEU A 180 -44.03 -10.35 35.10
CA LEU A 180 -43.65 -11.00 33.84
C LEU A 180 -43.57 -9.97 32.70
N GLU A 181 -44.56 -9.11 32.60
CA GLU A 181 -44.64 -8.09 31.56
C GLU A 181 -43.52 -7.02 31.71
N GLN A 182 -43.20 -6.62 32.94
CA GLN A 182 -42.06 -5.76 33.23
C GLN A 182 -40.72 -6.38 32.81
N GLU A 183 -40.48 -7.64 33.10
CA GLU A 183 -39.28 -8.37 32.66
C GLU A 183 -39.20 -8.47 31.13
N ILE A 184 -40.28 -8.73 30.44
CA ILE A 184 -40.33 -8.76 28.99
C ILE A 184 -39.97 -7.39 28.39
N ILE A 185 -40.56 -6.33 28.92
CA ILE A 185 -40.24 -4.93 28.49
C ILE A 185 -38.74 -4.65 28.68
N PHE A 186 -38.20 -4.97 29.86
CA PHE A 186 -36.78 -4.77 30.14
C PHE A 186 -35.87 -5.50 29.15
N TYR A 187 -36.19 -6.76 28.80
CA TYR A 187 -35.41 -7.50 27.80
C TYR A 187 -35.59 -6.94 26.40
N ILE A 188 -36.78 -6.46 26.01
CA ILE A 188 -37.01 -5.81 24.71
C ILE A 188 -36.18 -4.54 24.58
N GLU A 189 -36.18 -3.70 25.62
CA GLU A 189 -35.36 -2.46 25.64
C GLU A 189 -33.86 -2.77 25.61
N LYS A 190 -33.39 -3.74 26.39
CA LYS A 190 -31.99 -4.17 26.41
C LYS A 190 -31.50 -4.71 25.07
N LEU A 191 -32.39 -5.31 24.30
CA LEU A 191 -32.10 -5.89 22.99
C LEU A 191 -32.51 -4.96 21.82
N ASP A 192 -32.91 -3.73 22.12
CA ASP A 192 -33.21 -2.77 21.05
C ASP A 192 -31.97 -2.53 20.18
N ILE A 193 -32.21 -2.49 18.87
CA ILE A 193 -31.17 -2.30 17.82
C ILE A 193 -31.46 -1.11 16.92
N ALA A 194 -32.40 -0.24 17.28
CA ALA A 194 -32.79 0.90 16.46
C ALA A 194 -31.62 1.89 16.29
N GLU A 195 -30.88 2.12 17.38
CA GLU A 195 -29.69 3.00 17.37
C GLU A 195 -28.58 2.42 16.50
N GLU A 196 -28.25 1.14 16.64
CA GLU A 196 -27.22 0.48 15.86
C GLU A 196 -27.55 0.47 14.35
N LYS A 197 -28.81 0.25 13.98
CA LYS A 197 -29.26 0.36 12.58
C LYS A 197 -29.06 1.76 12.01
N MET A 198 -29.47 2.78 12.77
CA MET A 198 -29.31 4.17 12.35
C MET A 198 -27.84 4.56 12.24
N ARG A 199 -27.02 4.26 13.24
CA ARG A 199 -25.59 4.55 13.24
C ARG A 199 -24.88 3.83 12.11
N LEU A 200 -25.17 2.54 11.92
CA LEU A 200 -24.60 1.77 10.83
C LEU A 200 -24.93 2.38 9.46
N SER A 201 -26.20 2.76 9.24
CA SER A 201 -26.60 3.45 8.00
C SER A 201 -25.81 4.74 7.78
N ASN A 202 -25.71 5.59 8.82
CA ASN A 202 -24.97 6.85 8.75
C ASN A 202 -23.47 6.63 8.45
N HIS A 203 -22.84 5.61 9.05
CA HIS A 203 -21.44 5.29 8.78
C HIS A 203 -21.23 4.76 7.37
N LEU A 204 -22.18 4.00 6.80
CA LEU A 204 -22.11 3.56 5.41
C LEU A 204 -22.22 4.73 4.44
N ASP A 205 -23.12 5.71 4.71
CA ASP A 205 -23.22 6.92 3.90
C ASP A 205 -21.95 7.77 4.01
N TYR A 206 -21.45 7.95 5.23
CA TYR A 206 -20.22 8.70 5.48
C TYR A 206 -18.98 8.06 4.83
N PHE A 207 -18.94 6.72 4.75
CA PHE A 207 -17.89 5.99 4.03
C PHE A 207 -17.91 6.33 2.54
N ILE A 208 -19.09 6.26 1.89
CA ILE A 208 -19.26 6.56 0.47
C ILE A 208 -18.88 8.01 0.15
N ASP A 209 -19.30 8.96 1.00
CA ASP A 209 -18.95 10.37 0.79
C ASP A 209 -17.44 10.61 0.98
N SER A 210 -16.83 9.98 1.97
CA SER A 210 -15.39 10.10 2.24
C SER A 210 -14.52 9.47 1.15
N MET A 211 -15.04 8.53 0.36
CA MET A 211 -14.29 7.95 -0.79
C MET A 211 -13.99 9.00 -1.88
N LYS A 212 -14.77 10.06 -1.96
CA LYS A 212 -14.59 11.15 -2.94
C LYS A 212 -13.50 12.16 -2.54
N GLU A 213 -12.99 12.08 -1.33
CA GLU A 213 -11.97 12.98 -0.80
C GLU A 213 -10.57 12.51 -1.16
N GLU A 214 -9.67 13.45 -1.44
CA GLU A 214 -8.26 13.12 -1.67
C GLU A 214 -7.60 12.56 -0.39
N SER A 215 -6.74 11.55 -0.57
CA SER A 215 -5.99 10.92 0.54
C SER A 215 -6.87 10.37 1.66
N SER A 216 -8.05 9.84 1.32
CA SER A 216 -9.07 9.40 2.28
C SER A 216 -8.76 8.09 3.01
N GLY A 217 -7.73 7.33 2.63
CA GLY A 217 -7.48 5.96 3.13
C GLY A 217 -7.47 5.82 4.65
N LYS A 218 -6.82 6.74 5.38
CA LYS A 218 -6.81 6.73 6.85
C LYS A 218 -8.19 6.96 7.45
N LYS A 219 -8.95 7.90 6.86
CA LYS A 219 -10.32 8.23 7.26
C LYS A 219 -11.26 7.05 7.02
N LEU A 220 -11.19 6.43 5.85
CA LEU A 220 -11.95 5.22 5.51
C LEU A 220 -11.63 4.05 6.45
N GLY A 221 -10.36 3.92 6.88
CA GLY A 221 -9.96 2.96 7.89
C GLY A 221 -10.68 3.15 9.23
N PHE A 222 -10.76 4.39 9.73
CA PHE A 222 -11.51 4.71 10.95
C PHE A 222 -13.01 4.47 10.80
N ILE A 223 -13.61 4.89 9.69
CA ILE A 223 -15.05 4.66 9.44
C ILE A 223 -15.34 3.15 9.38
N SER A 224 -14.47 2.34 8.76
CA SER A 224 -14.58 0.88 8.72
C SER A 224 -14.56 0.25 10.11
N GLN A 225 -13.81 0.82 11.07
CA GLN A 225 -13.81 0.36 12.46
C GLN A 225 -15.15 0.65 13.14
N GLU A 226 -15.72 1.85 12.95
CA GLU A 226 -17.04 2.20 13.51
C GLU A 226 -18.16 1.36 12.89
N ILE A 227 -18.14 1.12 11.56
CA ILE A 227 -19.04 0.16 10.90
C ILE A 227 -18.95 -1.22 11.59
N GLY A 228 -17.73 -1.68 11.86
CA GLY A 228 -17.51 -2.97 12.55
C GLY A 228 -18.05 -3.01 13.96
N ARG A 229 -17.96 -1.89 14.68
CA ARG A 229 -18.50 -1.76 16.02
C ARG A 229 -20.03 -1.90 16.02
N GLU A 230 -20.72 -1.18 15.13
CA GLU A 230 -22.17 -1.25 15.03
C GLU A 230 -22.65 -2.64 14.58
N ILE A 231 -21.98 -3.28 13.61
CA ILE A 231 -22.28 -4.67 13.20
C ILE A 231 -22.08 -5.65 14.36
N ASN A 232 -21.05 -5.49 15.19
CA ASN A 232 -20.81 -6.34 16.34
C ASN A 232 -21.89 -6.18 17.41
N THR A 233 -22.28 -4.94 17.71
CA THR A 233 -23.34 -4.65 18.69
C THR A 233 -24.68 -5.17 18.21
N LEU A 234 -25.02 -4.98 16.93
CA LEU A 234 -26.21 -5.56 16.29
C LEU A 234 -26.21 -7.09 16.42
N GLY A 235 -25.05 -7.73 16.16
CA GLY A 235 -24.89 -9.18 16.30
C GLY A 235 -25.08 -9.68 17.73
N SER A 236 -24.53 -8.99 18.73
CA SER A 236 -24.67 -9.38 20.15
C SER A 236 -26.09 -9.25 20.67
N LYS A 237 -26.87 -8.29 20.14
CA LYS A 237 -28.29 -8.09 20.47
C LYS A 237 -29.23 -8.96 19.62
N SER A 238 -28.74 -9.62 18.56
CA SER A 238 -29.55 -10.43 17.64
C SER A 238 -29.73 -11.85 18.15
N ASN A 239 -30.80 -12.10 18.94
CA ASN A 239 -31.17 -13.43 19.39
C ASN A 239 -32.06 -14.16 18.37
N HIS A 240 -31.66 -14.17 17.08
CA HIS A 240 -32.42 -14.79 15.99
C HIS A 240 -31.44 -15.37 14.95
N ALA A 241 -31.61 -16.60 14.54
CA ALA A 241 -30.67 -17.34 13.68
C ALA A 241 -30.44 -16.67 12.32
N ASP A 242 -31.50 -16.20 11.66
CA ASP A 242 -31.37 -15.55 10.35
C ASP A 242 -30.80 -14.14 10.45
N MET A 243 -31.06 -13.41 11.53
CA MET A 243 -30.35 -12.16 11.80
C MET A 243 -28.85 -12.39 12.00
N GLN A 244 -28.45 -13.46 12.71
CA GLN A 244 -27.04 -13.81 12.86
C GLN A 244 -26.38 -14.12 11.51
N LYS A 245 -27.07 -14.79 10.58
CA LYS A 245 -26.57 -15.00 9.21
C LYS A 245 -26.34 -13.65 8.47
N LEU A 246 -27.27 -12.70 8.61
CA LEU A 246 -27.09 -11.36 8.03
C LEU A 246 -25.85 -10.65 8.61
N VAL A 247 -25.67 -10.74 9.94
CA VAL A 247 -24.51 -10.16 10.62
C VAL A 247 -23.21 -10.80 10.14
N VAL A 248 -23.15 -12.11 9.97
CA VAL A 248 -21.98 -12.80 9.42
C VAL A 248 -21.66 -12.30 8.02
N ASN A 249 -22.66 -12.20 7.13
CA ASN A 249 -22.47 -11.69 5.78
C ASN A 249 -22.00 -10.22 5.76
N MET A 250 -22.51 -9.38 6.67
CA MET A 250 -22.03 -8.01 6.84
C MET A 250 -20.55 -7.98 7.26
N LYS A 251 -20.16 -8.83 8.23
CA LYS A 251 -18.76 -8.94 8.68
C LYS A 251 -17.82 -9.38 7.55
N GLU A 252 -18.20 -10.37 6.77
CA GLU A 252 -17.41 -10.85 5.63
C GLU A 252 -17.17 -9.72 4.58
N ASN A 253 -18.20 -8.93 4.26
CA ASN A 253 -18.04 -7.79 3.36
C ASN A 253 -17.18 -6.71 4.00
N LEU A 254 -17.32 -6.43 5.28
CA LEU A 254 -16.51 -5.44 6.00
C LEU A 254 -15.04 -5.83 6.05
N GLU A 255 -14.70 -7.09 6.29
CA GLU A 255 -13.29 -7.52 6.29
C GLU A 255 -12.64 -7.30 4.91
N LYS A 256 -13.37 -7.58 3.81
CA LYS A 256 -12.89 -7.25 2.46
C LYS A 256 -12.69 -5.75 2.27
N VAL A 257 -13.59 -4.91 2.82
CA VAL A 257 -13.41 -3.45 2.81
C VAL A 257 -12.14 -3.05 3.55
N LYS A 258 -11.91 -3.58 4.75
CA LYS A 258 -10.72 -3.25 5.56
C LYS A 258 -9.42 -3.63 4.86
N GLU A 259 -9.38 -4.82 4.24
CA GLU A 259 -8.21 -5.26 3.45
C GLU A 259 -7.91 -4.29 2.30
N GLN A 260 -8.93 -3.87 1.57
CA GLN A 260 -8.76 -2.97 0.43
C GLN A 260 -8.44 -1.53 0.83
N VAL A 261 -9.01 -1.03 1.93
CA VAL A 261 -8.70 0.31 2.45
C VAL A 261 -7.22 0.47 2.83
N LEU A 262 -6.51 -0.60 3.18
CA LEU A 262 -5.07 -0.55 3.40
C LEU A 262 -4.28 -0.24 2.11
N ASN A 263 -4.89 -0.47 0.94
CA ASN A 263 -4.29 -0.22 -0.38
C ASN A 263 -4.70 1.14 -0.96
N THR A 264 -5.68 1.86 -0.36
CA THR A 264 -6.07 3.20 -0.82
C THR A 264 -4.99 4.23 -0.51
N LEU A 265 -4.72 5.09 -1.47
CA LEU A 265 -3.78 6.21 -1.37
C LEU A 265 -4.41 7.44 -0.73
#